data_868ff8458ba50cbca7f2fa29f4025b1b
#
_entry.id   868ff8458ba50cbca7f2fa29f4025b1b
#
_cell.length_a   1.000
_cell.length_b   1.000
_cell.length_c   1.000
_cell.angle_alpha   90.00
_cell.angle_beta   90.00
_cell.angle_gamma   90.00
#
_symmetry.space_group_name_H-M   'P 1'
#
loop_
_entity.id
_entity.type
_entity.pdbx_description
1 polymer ?
#
loop_
_entity_poly.entity_id
_entity_poly.type
_entity_poly.pdbx_seq_one_letter_code
_entity_poly.pdbx_strand_id
1 'polypeptide(L)'
;VETEDVDKLIAKWNPCLLTPIVVSFRDGNFNVVDGQHRIAAMRKMAGGGDVTVPCIIYSGLTYEQEAELYYMLDQTRGKLRLGHATKALVESGANAEIIDVKQRVEDAGFTWALDRPTGEPFEISTTRAVINAYRLLGGAAFSRMLGLIAGAWHGTPNSLKASIFSGMALFVKTYETELVDQTFIKRLSAVDPDEIIRRGKVDFSTNKAALRFARVILSKYNSQQRGGRKLPYRFKG
;
A
#
# COMPACT_ATOMS: atom_id res chain seq x y z
N VAL A 1 21.54 -14.49 15.91
CA VAL A 1 20.29 -14.79 15.16
C VAL A 1 19.17 -14.71 16.19
N GLU A 2 18.21 -13.81 15.99
CA GLU A 2 17.09 -13.63 16.90
C GLU A 2 16.06 -14.75 16.71
N THR A 3 15.60 -15.34 17.81
CA THR A 3 14.68 -16.48 17.79
C THR A 3 13.33 -16.13 17.17
N GLU A 4 12.83 -14.92 17.43
CA GLU A 4 11.55 -14.43 16.89
C GLU A 4 11.54 -14.35 15.36
N ASP A 5 12.64 -13.92 14.74
CA ASP A 5 12.73 -13.85 13.27
C ASP A 5 12.85 -15.22 12.63
N VAL A 6 13.49 -16.18 13.31
CA VAL A 6 13.51 -17.59 12.90
C VAL A 6 12.10 -18.18 12.92
N ASP A 7 11.31 -17.92 13.96
CA ASP A 7 9.94 -18.43 14.07
C ASP A 7 8.99 -17.82 13.03
N LYS A 8 9.13 -16.52 12.76
CA LYS A 8 8.41 -15.87 11.66
C LYS A 8 8.76 -16.48 10.29
N LEU A 9 10.02 -16.84 10.10
CA LEU A 9 10.48 -17.47 8.85
C LEU A 9 9.90 -18.89 8.72
N ILE A 10 9.90 -19.68 9.80
CA ILE A 10 9.32 -21.03 9.82
C ILE A 10 7.82 -20.98 9.54
N ALA A 11 7.09 -20.04 10.15
CA ALA A 11 5.64 -19.90 9.95
C ALA A 11 5.24 -19.60 8.51
N LYS A 12 6.15 -19.04 7.71
CA LYS A 12 5.98 -18.70 6.29
C LYS A 12 6.88 -19.52 5.38
N TRP A 13 7.38 -20.65 5.88
CA TRP A 13 8.34 -21.44 5.14
C TRP A 13 7.80 -21.91 3.80
N ASN A 14 8.57 -21.66 2.75
CA ASN A 14 8.32 -22.17 1.41
C ASN A 14 9.64 -22.61 0.77
N PRO A 15 9.85 -23.90 0.51
CA PRO A 15 11.07 -24.42 -0.09
C PRO A 15 11.42 -23.75 -1.43
N CYS A 16 10.42 -23.33 -2.22
CA CYS A 16 10.63 -22.65 -3.50
C CYS A 16 11.27 -21.26 -3.36
N LEU A 17 11.25 -20.68 -2.14
CA LEU A 17 11.86 -19.39 -1.84
C LEU A 17 13.26 -19.52 -1.22
N LEU A 18 13.78 -20.74 -1.11
CA LEU A 18 15.12 -20.99 -0.56
C LEU A 18 16.19 -20.55 -1.59
N THR A 19 16.71 -19.35 -1.38
CA THR A 19 17.88 -18.87 -2.13
C THR A 19 19.17 -19.43 -1.52
N PRO A 20 20.25 -19.67 -2.31
CA PRO A 20 21.54 -20.10 -1.78
C PRO A 20 22.03 -19.17 -0.67
N ILE A 21 22.67 -19.73 0.36
CA ILE A 21 23.36 -18.94 1.37
C ILE A 21 24.71 -18.48 0.84
N VAL A 22 25.22 -17.36 1.33
CA VAL A 22 26.52 -16.84 0.94
C VAL A 22 27.54 -17.17 2.02
N VAL A 23 28.60 -17.81 1.61
CA VAL A 23 29.65 -18.34 2.49
C VAL A 23 31.01 -17.86 2.00
N SER A 24 31.89 -17.48 2.92
CA SER A 24 33.31 -17.23 2.67
C SER A 24 34.14 -18.39 3.21
N PHE A 25 35.05 -18.90 2.38
CA PHE A 25 36.05 -19.87 2.81
C PHE A 25 37.34 -19.11 3.15
N ARG A 26 37.66 -19.05 4.46
CA ARG A 26 38.83 -18.35 4.98
C ARG A 26 39.42 -19.14 6.14
N ASP A 27 40.75 -19.24 6.18
CA ASP A 27 41.50 -19.93 7.26
C ASP A 27 41.03 -21.37 7.55
N GLY A 28 40.66 -22.10 6.47
CA GLY A 28 40.17 -23.48 6.59
C GLY A 28 38.73 -23.61 7.04
N ASN A 29 38.00 -22.48 7.22
CA ASN A 29 36.64 -22.49 7.75
C ASN A 29 35.66 -21.87 6.73
N PHE A 30 34.41 -22.36 6.76
CA PHE A 30 33.29 -21.81 6.02
C PHE A 30 32.52 -20.82 6.90
N ASN A 31 32.69 -19.54 6.66
CA ASN A 31 32.05 -18.47 7.39
C ASN A 31 30.77 -18.04 6.67
N VAL A 32 29.63 -18.07 7.34
CA VAL A 32 28.35 -17.65 6.76
C VAL A 32 28.28 -16.13 6.71
N VAL A 33 28.34 -15.55 5.52
CA VAL A 33 28.19 -14.11 5.29
C VAL A 33 26.72 -13.74 5.24
N ASP A 34 25.87 -14.50 4.54
CA ASP A 34 24.43 -14.29 4.50
C ASP A 34 23.65 -15.61 4.58
N GLY A 35 22.48 -15.57 5.22
CA GLY A 35 21.55 -16.69 5.33
C GLY A 35 21.54 -17.37 6.70
N GLN A 36 22.12 -16.78 7.73
CA GLN A 36 22.15 -17.34 9.10
C GLN A 36 20.76 -17.68 9.64
N HIS A 37 19.75 -16.82 9.42
CA HIS A 37 18.36 -17.10 9.82
C HIS A 37 17.77 -18.31 9.07
N ARG A 38 18.11 -18.48 7.79
CA ARG A 38 17.67 -19.63 6.98
C ARG A 38 18.24 -20.94 7.50
N ILE A 39 19.53 -20.97 7.81
CA ILE A 39 20.17 -22.15 8.43
C ILE A 39 19.53 -22.46 9.77
N ALA A 40 19.34 -21.44 10.63
CA ALA A 40 18.73 -21.62 11.94
C ALA A 40 17.30 -22.16 11.85
N ALA A 41 16.50 -21.66 10.90
CA ALA A 41 15.15 -22.17 10.65
C ALA A 41 15.15 -23.62 10.19
N MET A 42 16.01 -23.97 9.23
CA MET A 42 16.14 -25.35 8.73
C MET A 42 16.58 -26.32 9.84
N ARG A 43 17.59 -25.94 10.64
CA ARG A 43 18.01 -26.74 11.78
C ARG A 43 16.89 -26.93 12.80
N LYS A 44 16.14 -25.87 13.11
CA LYS A 44 15.01 -25.96 14.05
C LYS A 44 13.92 -26.90 13.52
N MET A 45 13.59 -26.83 12.23
CA MET A 45 12.63 -27.73 11.59
C MET A 45 13.13 -29.18 11.53
N ALA A 46 14.44 -29.39 11.41
CA ALA A 46 15.08 -30.72 11.45
C ALA A 46 15.33 -31.25 12.87
N GLY A 47 14.72 -30.66 13.90
CA GLY A 47 14.89 -31.08 15.28
C GLY A 47 16.28 -30.81 15.86
N GLY A 48 17.02 -29.85 15.30
CA GLY A 48 18.39 -29.49 15.74
C GLY A 48 19.52 -30.25 15.04
N GLY A 49 19.20 -31.11 14.09
CA GLY A 49 20.18 -31.91 13.34
C GLY A 49 20.91 -31.12 12.25
N ASP A 50 21.84 -31.78 11.59
CA ASP A 50 22.56 -31.23 10.45
C ASP A 50 21.63 -31.06 9.25
N VAL A 51 21.85 -29.99 8.50
CA VAL A 51 21.05 -29.63 7.30
C VAL A 51 21.99 -29.38 6.13
N THR A 52 21.57 -29.84 4.95
CA THR A 52 22.23 -29.53 3.70
C THR A 52 21.56 -28.33 3.04
N VAL A 53 22.33 -27.32 2.65
CA VAL A 53 21.84 -26.09 2.04
C VAL A 53 22.65 -25.75 0.80
N PRO A 54 22.01 -25.21 -0.26
CA PRO A 54 22.75 -24.68 -1.40
C PRO A 54 23.54 -23.45 -0.99
N CYS A 55 24.82 -23.35 -1.43
CA CYS A 55 25.72 -22.26 -1.07
C CYS A 55 26.37 -21.63 -2.31
N ILE A 56 26.62 -20.33 -2.24
CA ILE A 56 27.61 -19.64 -3.07
C ILE A 56 28.83 -19.43 -2.20
N ILE A 57 29.98 -19.96 -2.62
CA ILE A 57 31.22 -19.91 -1.84
C ILE A 57 32.18 -18.94 -2.48
N TYR A 58 32.60 -17.93 -1.72
CA TYR A 58 33.71 -17.05 -2.07
C TYR A 58 34.97 -17.49 -1.33
N SER A 59 36.11 -17.54 -2.02
CA SER A 59 37.39 -17.92 -1.42
C SER A 59 38.37 -16.73 -1.45
N GLY A 60 39.19 -16.62 -0.41
CA GLY A 60 40.25 -15.62 -0.34
C GLY A 60 39.79 -14.21 0.08
N LEU A 61 38.58 -14.06 0.62
CA LEU A 61 38.14 -12.80 1.20
C LEU A 61 38.80 -12.57 2.57
N THR A 62 39.15 -11.31 2.87
CA THR A 62 39.49 -10.90 4.24
C THR A 62 38.21 -10.69 5.06
N TYR A 63 38.34 -10.55 6.38
CA TYR A 63 37.21 -10.26 7.25
C TYR A 63 36.49 -8.95 6.88
N GLU A 64 37.24 -7.92 6.50
CA GLU A 64 36.72 -6.63 6.06
C GLU A 64 35.93 -6.78 4.76
N GLN A 65 36.40 -7.59 3.83
CA GLN A 65 35.72 -7.89 2.57
C GLN A 65 34.44 -8.73 2.80
N GLU A 66 34.45 -9.65 3.77
CA GLU A 66 33.23 -10.35 4.17
C GLU A 66 32.16 -9.38 4.72
N ALA A 67 32.57 -8.42 5.55
CA ALA A 67 31.67 -7.39 6.10
C ALA A 67 31.13 -6.45 5.01
N GLU A 68 31.99 -6.04 4.06
CA GLU A 68 31.58 -5.25 2.91
C GLU A 68 30.59 -6.01 2.02
N LEU A 69 30.86 -7.29 1.74
CA LEU A 69 29.97 -8.14 0.95
C LEU A 69 28.60 -8.28 1.63
N TYR A 70 28.56 -8.49 2.95
CA TYR A 70 27.32 -8.53 3.73
C TYR A 70 26.52 -7.23 3.57
N TYR A 71 27.17 -6.07 3.73
CA TYR A 71 26.54 -4.76 3.57
C TYR A 71 25.98 -4.57 2.17
N MET A 72 26.74 -4.92 1.12
CA MET A 72 26.32 -4.79 -0.28
C MET A 72 25.12 -5.70 -0.58
N LEU A 73 25.11 -6.94 -0.08
CA LEU A 73 23.99 -7.88 -0.24
C LEU A 73 22.72 -7.34 0.40
N ASP A 74 22.80 -6.71 1.58
CA ASP A 74 21.65 -6.10 2.24
C ASP A 74 21.13 -4.88 1.46
N GLN A 75 22.01 -4.01 0.97
CA GLN A 75 21.65 -2.83 0.16
C GLN A 75 21.00 -3.20 -1.18
N THR A 76 21.45 -4.30 -1.81
CA THR A 76 20.90 -4.74 -3.11
C THR A 76 19.57 -5.49 -2.99
N ARG A 77 19.17 -5.88 -1.79
CA ARG A 77 17.84 -6.46 -1.52
C ARG A 77 16.74 -5.41 -1.64
N GLY A 78 16.44 -5.02 -2.88
CA GLY A 78 15.36 -4.08 -3.17
C GLY A 78 14.02 -4.59 -2.66
N LYS A 79 13.36 -3.84 -1.78
CA LYS A 79 11.97 -4.13 -1.42
C LYS A 79 11.09 -3.95 -2.65
N LEU A 80 10.32 -4.96 -2.98
CA LEU A 80 9.35 -4.88 -4.07
C LEU A 80 8.41 -3.69 -3.84
N ARG A 81 8.27 -2.83 -4.85
CA ARG A 81 7.34 -1.69 -4.77
C ARG A 81 5.93 -2.21 -4.56
N LEU A 82 5.13 -1.49 -3.75
CA LEU A 82 3.79 -1.93 -3.38
C LEU A 82 2.90 -2.22 -4.61
N GLY A 83 3.01 -1.43 -5.66
CA GLY A 83 2.27 -1.67 -6.90
C GLY A 83 2.64 -3.02 -7.55
N HIS A 84 3.93 -3.31 -7.69
CA HIS A 84 4.40 -4.60 -8.24
C HIS A 84 4.01 -5.79 -7.36
N ALA A 85 4.08 -5.64 -6.02
CA ALA A 85 3.62 -6.67 -5.10
C ALA A 85 2.11 -6.91 -5.25
N THR A 86 1.32 -5.84 -5.37
CA THR A 86 -0.12 -5.92 -5.57
C THR A 86 -0.46 -6.55 -6.92
N LYS A 87 0.28 -6.21 -7.99
CA LYS A 87 0.13 -6.82 -9.32
C LYS A 87 0.36 -8.34 -9.25
N ALA A 88 1.43 -8.78 -8.60
CA ALA A 88 1.72 -10.19 -8.42
C ALA A 88 0.60 -10.92 -7.63
N LEU A 89 0.01 -10.27 -6.62
CA LEU A 89 -1.14 -10.83 -5.88
C LEU A 89 -2.40 -10.94 -6.73
N VAL A 90 -2.63 -9.99 -7.64
CA VAL A 90 -3.73 -10.06 -8.63
C VAL A 90 -3.48 -11.23 -9.59
N GLU A 91 -2.30 -11.31 -10.19
CA GLU A 91 -1.95 -12.31 -11.20
C GLU A 91 -1.94 -13.73 -10.62
N SER A 92 -1.50 -13.91 -9.38
CA SER A 92 -1.49 -15.21 -8.70
C SER A 92 -2.86 -15.68 -8.24
N GLY A 93 -3.87 -14.80 -8.18
CA GLY A 93 -5.16 -15.12 -7.58
C GLY A 93 -5.13 -15.40 -6.06
N ALA A 94 -3.98 -15.20 -5.40
CA ALA A 94 -3.73 -15.65 -4.03
C ALA A 94 -4.41 -14.78 -2.95
N ASN A 95 -4.91 -13.59 -3.30
CA ASN A 95 -5.46 -12.65 -2.33
C ASN A 95 -6.84 -12.15 -2.73
N ALA A 96 -7.88 -12.72 -2.11
CA ALA A 96 -9.28 -12.41 -2.41
C ALA A 96 -9.63 -10.92 -2.17
N GLU A 97 -9.04 -10.27 -1.13
CA GLU A 97 -9.24 -8.84 -0.88
C GLU A 97 -8.74 -8.00 -2.06
N ILE A 98 -7.54 -8.26 -2.53
CA ILE A 98 -6.93 -7.50 -3.63
C ILE A 98 -7.68 -7.73 -4.94
N ILE A 99 -8.19 -8.93 -5.17
CA ILE A 99 -9.00 -9.25 -6.33
C ILE A 99 -10.33 -8.49 -6.29
N ASP A 100 -11.02 -8.47 -5.13
CA ASP A 100 -12.27 -7.71 -4.98
C ASP A 100 -12.04 -6.20 -5.15
N VAL A 101 -10.94 -5.67 -4.60
CA VAL A 101 -10.55 -4.26 -4.82
C VAL A 101 -10.41 -3.97 -6.30
N LYS A 102 -9.65 -4.81 -7.04
CA LYS A 102 -9.42 -4.64 -8.47
C LYS A 102 -10.73 -4.67 -9.24
N GLN A 103 -11.58 -5.65 -8.98
CA GLN A 103 -12.88 -5.78 -9.65
C GLN A 103 -13.75 -4.55 -9.45
N ARG A 104 -13.83 -4.02 -8.22
CA ARG A 104 -14.61 -2.81 -7.93
C ARG A 104 -14.06 -1.56 -8.57
N VAL A 105 -12.75 -1.45 -8.70
CA VAL A 105 -12.11 -0.34 -9.43
C VAL A 105 -12.51 -0.41 -10.90
N GLU A 106 -12.46 -1.59 -11.51
CA GLU A 106 -12.82 -1.80 -12.91
C GLU A 106 -14.33 -1.64 -13.15
N ASP A 107 -15.18 -2.15 -12.28
CA ASP A 107 -16.64 -1.97 -12.34
C ASP A 107 -17.06 -0.50 -12.24
N ALA A 108 -16.27 0.32 -11.55
CA ALA A 108 -16.48 1.77 -11.49
C ALA A 108 -15.91 2.54 -12.69
N GLY A 109 -15.38 1.85 -13.69
CA GLY A 109 -14.84 2.42 -14.91
C GLY A 109 -13.42 2.96 -14.80
N PHE A 110 -12.68 2.58 -13.75
CA PHE A 110 -11.28 2.98 -13.57
C PHE A 110 -10.32 1.85 -13.95
N THR A 111 -9.10 2.23 -14.32
CA THR A 111 -7.96 1.32 -14.45
C THR A 111 -7.08 1.43 -13.22
N TRP A 112 -6.73 0.31 -12.58
CA TRP A 112 -5.78 0.31 -11.47
C TRP A 112 -4.35 0.11 -11.99
N ALA A 113 -3.60 1.19 -12.15
CA ALA A 113 -2.24 1.19 -12.67
C ALA A 113 -1.24 0.77 -11.58
N LEU A 114 -0.97 -0.53 -11.50
CA LEU A 114 -0.12 -1.15 -10.48
C LEU A 114 1.36 -1.13 -10.84
N ASP A 115 1.70 -0.95 -12.13
CA ASP A 115 3.08 -1.04 -12.63
C ASP A 115 3.54 0.30 -13.21
N ARG A 116 3.03 0.67 -14.38
CA ARG A 116 3.46 1.86 -15.14
C ARG A 116 2.31 2.83 -15.33
N PRO A 117 2.09 3.77 -14.39
CA PRO A 117 1.05 4.76 -14.56
C PRO A 117 1.42 5.70 -15.72
N THR A 118 0.44 5.99 -16.58
CA THR A 118 0.55 6.95 -17.68
C THR A 118 0.07 8.33 -17.30
N GLY A 119 -0.74 8.42 -16.24
CA GLY A 119 -1.36 9.68 -15.78
C GLY A 119 -2.60 10.09 -16.56
N GLU A 120 -3.15 9.17 -17.34
CA GLU A 120 -4.39 9.40 -18.08
C GLU A 120 -5.62 9.53 -17.17
N PRO A 121 -6.69 10.15 -17.62
CA PRO A 121 -7.96 10.14 -16.90
C PRO A 121 -8.44 8.72 -16.61
N PHE A 122 -9.15 8.55 -15.49
CA PHE A 122 -9.62 7.25 -14.97
C PHE A 122 -8.53 6.25 -14.59
N GLU A 123 -7.27 6.65 -14.55
CA GLU A 123 -6.16 5.80 -14.16
C GLU A 123 -5.71 6.06 -12.71
N ILE A 124 -5.90 5.07 -11.84
CA ILE A 124 -5.56 5.14 -10.42
C ILE A 124 -4.18 4.52 -10.19
N SER A 125 -3.19 5.32 -9.78
CA SER A 125 -1.82 4.89 -9.46
C SER A 125 -1.52 4.82 -7.94
N THR A 126 -2.43 5.25 -7.09
CA THR A 126 -2.24 5.38 -5.64
C THR A 126 -2.57 4.08 -4.89
N THR A 127 -1.83 3.00 -5.14
CA THR A 127 -2.10 1.65 -4.62
C THR A 127 -2.41 1.62 -3.12
N ARG A 128 -1.59 2.25 -2.28
CA ARG A 128 -1.78 2.25 -0.82
C ARG A 128 -3.08 2.95 -0.41
N ALA A 129 -3.41 4.07 -1.04
CA ALA A 129 -4.61 4.84 -0.70
C ALA A 129 -5.88 4.08 -1.08
N VAL A 130 -5.86 3.37 -2.21
CA VAL A 130 -6.96 2.49 -2.67
C VAL A 130 -7.20 1.37 -1.66
N ILE A 131 -6.18 0.60 -1.30
CA ILE A 131 -6.29 -0.51 -0.34
C ILE A 131 -6.79 0.01 1.02
N ASN A 132 -6.24 1.12 1.50
CA ASN A 132 -6.66 1.70 2.78
C ASN A 132 -8.11 2.20 2.74
N ALA A 133 -8.55 2.79 1.64
CA ALA A 133 -9.94 3.23 1.47
C ALA A 133 -10.90 2.03 1.46
N TYR A 134 -10.55 0.97 0.75
CA TYR A 134 -11.34 -0.27 0.74
C TYR A 134 -11.47 -0.88 2.16
N ARG A 135 -10.36 -0.99 2.89
CA ARG A 135 -10.35 -1.53 4.26
C ARG A 135 -11.14 -0.69 5.25
N LEU A 136 -11.16 0.63 5.07
CA LEU A 136 -11.91 1.55 5.91
C LEU A 136 -13.43 1.48 5.64
N LEU A 137 -13.82 1.34 4.38
CA LEU A 137 -15.20 1.46 3.93
C LEU A 137 -15.92 0.11 3.80
N GLY A 138 -15.19 -0.95 3.46
CA GLY A 138 -15.77 -2.17 2.92
C GLY A 138 -16.22 -2.02 1.47
N GLY A 139 -16.52 -3.16 0.81
CA GLY A 139 -16.72 -3.21 -0.63
C GLY A 139 -17.80 -2.26 -1.17
N ALA A 140 -19.01 -2.28 -0.60
CA ALA A 140 -20.14 -1.48 -1.10
C ALA A 140 -19.89 0.04 -0.98
N ALA A 141 -19.45 0.52 0.18
CA ALA A 141 -19.16 1.94 0.38
C ALA A 141 -17.92 2.40 -0.39
N PHE A 142 -16.95 1.51 -0.63
CA PHE A 142 -15.80 1.79 -1.51
C PHE A 142 -16.26 1.97 -2.97
N SER A 143 -17.11 1.08 -3.50
CA SER A 143 -17.67 1.25 -4.85
C SER A 143 -18.47 2.56 -4.95
N ARG A 144 -19.27 2.89 -3.94
CA ARG A 144 -19.98 4.17 -3.87
C ARG A 144 -19.01 5.36 -3.91
N MET A 145 -17.92 5.33 -3.14
CA MET A 145 -16.89 6.37 -3.15
C MET A 145 -16.28 6.57 -4.54
N LEU A 146 -15.96 5.49 -5.24
CA LEU A 146 -15.45 5.56 -6.62
C LEU A 146 -16.47 6.20 -7.56
N GLY A 147 -17.73 5.83 -7.47
CA GLY A 147 -18.82 6.45 -8.23
C GLY A 147 -18.97 7.94 -7.96
N LEU A 148 -18.81 8.38 -6.72
CA LEU A 148 -18.82 9.81 -6.35
C LEU A 148 -17.63 10.57 -6.96
N ILE A 149 -16.44 9.98 -6.96
CA ILE A 149 -15.23 10.56 -7.58
C ILE A 149 -15.42 10.66 -9.10
N ALA A 150 -15.89 9.59 -9.74
CA ALA A 150 -16.16 9.58 -11.18
C ALA A 150 -17.21 10.63 -11.57
N GLY A 151 -18.32 10.68 -10.85
CA GLY A 151 -19.42 11.60 -11.12
C GLY A 151 -19.07 13.07 -10.88
N ALA A 152 -18.29 13.37 -9.83
CA ALA A 152 -17.92 14.74 -9.51
C ALA A 152 -16.79 15.28 -10.40
N TRP A 153 -15.78 14.50 -10.70
CA TRP A 153 -14.53 14.98 -11.31
C TRP A 153 -14.12 14.23 -12.58
N HIS A 154 -14.97 13.34 -13.09
CA HIS A 154 -14.76 12.62 -14.36
C HIS A 154 -13.38 11.93 -14.46
N GLY A 155 -12.92 11.36 -13.35
CA GLY A 155 -11.65 10.63 -13.31
C GLY A 155 -10.41 11.46 -13.67
N THR A 156 -10.44 12.78 -13.50
CA THR A 156 -9.26 13.62 -13.76
C THR A 156 -8.08 13.18 -12.89
N PRO A 157 -6.82 13.23 -13.37
CA PRO A 157 -5.67 12.74 -12.64
C PRO A 157 -5.52 13.30 -11.22
N ASN A 158 -5.89 14.57 -11.01
CA ASN A 158 -5.83 15.22 -9.70
C ASN A 158 -6.89 14.70 -8.73
N SER A 159 -8.06 14.27 -9.23
CA SER A 159 -9.11 13.63 -8.40
C SER A 159 -8.72 12.24 -7.92
N LEU A 160 -7.71 11.62 -8.54
CA LEU A 160 -7.24 10.26 -8.24
C LEU A 160 -6.00 10.22 -7.36
N LYS A 161 -5.55 11.38 -6.85
CA LYS A 161 -4.41 11.45 -5.93
C LYS A 161 -4.75 10.86 -4.55
N ALA A 162 -3.73 10.33 -3.87
CA ALA A 162 -3.86 9.72 -2.54
C ALA A 162 -4.55 10.63 -1.50
N SER A 163 -4.36 11.94 -1.62
CA SER A 163 -4.98 12.96 -0.77
C SER A 163 -6.51 12.95 -0.90
N ILE A 164 -7.00 12.89 -2.13
CA ILE A 164 -8.44 12.84 -2.41
C ILE A 164 -9.01 11.51 -1.93
N PHE A 165 -8.38 10.38 -2.28
CA PHE A 165 -8.82 9.06 -1.79
C PHE A 165 -8.94 9.00 -0.27
N SER A 166 -7.92 9.47 0.44
CA SER A 166 -7.91 9.45 1.92
C SER A 166 -9.00 10.34 2.51
N GLY A 167 -9.19 11.54 1.93
CA GLY A 167 -10.24 12.47 2.36
C GLY A 167 -11.64 11.96 2.06
N MET A 168 -11.85 11.42 0.86
CA MET A 168 -13.12 10.84 0.42
C MET A 168 -13.51 9.61 1.26
N ALA A 169 -12.55 8.72 1.53
CA ALA A 169 -12.82 7.54 2.35
C ALA A 169 -13.31 7.92 3.75
N LEU A 170 -12.63 8.86 4.41
CA LEU A 170 -13.07 9.35 5.72
C LEU A 170 -14.40 10.11 5.64
N PHE A 171 -14.62 10.93 4.61
CA PHE A 171 -15.84 11.67 4.40
C PHE A 171 -17.04 10.73 4.19
N VAL A 172 -16.93 9.78 3.26
CA VAL A 172 -17.99 8.79 2.99
C VAL A 172 -18.28 7.95 4.23
N LYS A 173 -17.24 7.48 4.96
CA LYS A 173 -17.42 6.74 6.21
C LYS A 173 -18.19 7.53 7.27
N THR A 174 -17.88 8.83 7.37
CA THR A 174 -18.50 9.69 8.41
C THR A 174 -19.96 10.03 8.11
N TYR A 175 -20.31 10.17 6.83
CA TYR A 175 -21.64 10.60 6.40
C TYR A 175 -22.39 9.54 5.59
N GLU A 176 -22.07 8.28 5.78
CA GLU A 176 -22.56 7.14 4.96
C GLU A 176 -24.08 7.15 4.75
N THR A 177 -24.84 7.45 5.81
CA THR A 177 -26.32 7.46 5.82
C THR A 177 -26.94 8.80 5.44
N GLU A 178 -26.20 9.89 5.55
CA GLU A 178 -26.72 11.26 5.34
C GLU A 178 -26.36 11.82 3.97
N LEU A 179 -25.35 11.22 3.34
CA LEU A 179 -24.82 11.68 2.05
C LEU A 179 -25.77 11.27 0.91
N VAL A 180 -26.26 12.26 0.17
CA VAL A 180 -27.02 12.05 -1.07
C VAL A 180 -26.09 12.21 -2.26
N ASP A 181 -25.89 11.13 -3.02
CA ASP A 181 -24.86 11.02 -4.07
C ASP A 181 -25.02 12.08 -5.16
N GLN A 182 -26.22 12.27 -5.68
CA GLN A 182 -26.50 13.30 -6.71
C GLN A 182 -26.20 14.71 -6.18
N THR A 183 -26.51 14.97 -4.91
CA THR A 183 -26.20 16.26 -4.27
C THR A 183 -24.69 16.45 -4.13
N PHE A 184 -23.97 15.41 -3.74
CA PHE A 184 -22.51 15.45 -3.68
C PHE A 184 -21.91 15.77 -5.05
N ILE A 185 -22.26 14.99 -6.06
CA ILE A 185 -21.77 15.16 -7.43
C ILE A 185 -22.03 16.58 -7.92
N LYS A 186 -23.28 17.06 -7.81
CA LYS A 186 -23.65 18.42 -8.24
C LYS A 186 -22.83 19.52 -7.55
N ARG A 187 -22.50 19.35 -6.26
CA ARG A 187 -21.76 20.35 -5.49
C ARG A 187 -20.26 20.30 -5.73
N LEU A 188 -19.72 19.11 -5.79
CA LEU A 188 -18.28 18.93 -5.89
C LEU A 188 -17.77 19.00 -7.34
N SER A 189 -18.62 18.84 -8.35
CA SER A 189 -18.23 19.05 -9.75
C SER A 189 -17.76 20.48 -10.07
N ALA A 190 -18.21 21.46 -9.29
CA ALA A 190 -17.75 22.85 -9.41
C ALA A 190 -16.45 23.14 -8.61
N VAL A 191 -15.88 22.16 -7.95
CA VAL A 191 -14.70 22.31 -7.08
C VAL A 191 -13.52 21.56 -7.70
N ASP A 192 -12.46 22.29 -8.02
CA ASP A 192 -11.22 21.68 -8.51
C ASP A 192 -10.56 20.80 -7.43
N PRO A 193 -10.26 19.53 -7.73
CA PRO A 193 -9.51 18.66 -6.82
C PRO A 193 -8.19 19.24 -6.30
N ASP A 194 -7.49 20.03 -7.11
CA ASP A 194 -6.25 20.69 -6.70
C ASP A 194 -6.49 21.75 -5.61
N GLU A 195 -7.63 22.41 -5.61
CA GLU A 195 -8.00 23.32 -4.53
C GLU A 195 -8.20 22.56 -3.22
N ILE A 196 -8.84 21.38 -3.25
CA ILE A 196 -8.99 20.52 -2.08
C ILE A 196 -7.62 20.10 -1.54
N ILE A 197 -6.71 19.69 -2.43
CA ILE A 197 -5.37 19.27 -2.07
C ILE A 197 -4.57 20.43 -1.46
N ARG A 198 -4.58 21.59 -2.10
CA ARG A 198 -3.89 22.78 -1.62
C ARG A 198 -4.39 23.22 -0.25
N ARG A 199 -5.70 23.34 -0.06
CA ARG A 199 -6.30 23.74 1.19
C ARG A 199 -6.07 22.71 2.31
N GLY A 200 -6.18 21.43 2.00
CA GLY A 200 -5.89 20.36 2.97
C GLY A 200 -4.44 20.34 3.46
N LYS A 201 -3.50 20.89 2.70
CA LYS A 201 -2.10 21.04 3.12
C LYS A 201 -1.87 22.27 4.00
N VAL A 202 -2.63 23.34 3.80
CA VAL A 202 -2.36 24.66 4.41
C VAL A 202 -3.33 24.99 5.55
N ASP A 203 -4.61 24.71 5.39
CA ASP A 203 -5.66 25.23 6.29
C ASP A 203 -5.74 24.49 7.65
N PHE A 204 -5.03 23.38 7.84
CA PHE A 204 -5.17 22.54 9.02
C PHE A 204 -3.84 22.04 9.58
N SER A 205 -3.63 22.24 10.86
CA SER A 205 -2.40 21.86 11.59
C SER A 205 -2.34 20.40 12.07
N THR A 206 -3.40 19.59 11.81
CA THR A 206 -3.40 18.18 12.26
C THR A 206 -2.48 17.30 11.40
N ASN A 207 -1.78 16.34 12.03
CA ASN A 207 -0.94 15.37 11.35
C ASN A 207 -1.75 14.27 10.62
N LYS A 208 -3.07 14.17 10.88
CA LYS A 208 -3.97 13.17 10.25
C LYS A 208 -4.36 13.64 8.84
N ALA A 209 -3.63 13.20 7.82
CA ALA A 209 -3.84 13.63 6.43
C ALA A 209 -5.29 13.44 5.96
N ALA A 210 -5.89 12.25 6.17
CA ALA A 210 -7.27 11.99 5.78
C ALA A 210 -8.26 13.02 6.37
N LEU A 211 -8.05 13.41 7.63
CA LEU A 211 -8.90 14.38 8.33
C LEU A 211 -8.80 15.78 7.69
N ARG A 212 -7.61 16.21 7.30
CA ARG A 212 -7.42 17.51 6.63
C ARG A 212 -8.24 17.59 5.35
N PHE A 213 -8.11 16.61 4.48
CA PHE A 213 -8.82 16.58 3.20
C PHE A 213 -10.33 16.38 3.37
N ALA A 214 -10.77 15.51 4.29
CA ALA A 214 -12.18 15.34 4.59
C ALA A 214 -12.85 16.63 5.10
N ARG A 215 -12.16 17.43 5.90
CA ARG A 215 -12.62 18.75 6.36
C ARG A 215 -12.80 19.74 5.19
N VAL A 216 -11.86 19.75 4.25
CA VAL A 216 -12.00 20.60 3.05
C VAL A 216 -13.19 20.15 2.20
N ILE A 217 -13.36 18.84 1.99
CA ILE A 217 -14.50 18.27 1.26
C ILE A 217 -15.82 18.68 1.93
N LEU A 218 -15.94 18.54 3.25
CA LEU A 218 -17.10 18.98 4.00
C LEU A 218 -17.36 20.48 3.84
N SER A 219 -16.32 21.31 3.95
CA SER A 219 -16.41 22.75 3.77
C SER A 219 -16.94 23.11 2.38
N LYS A 220 -16.40 22.46 1.34
CA LYS A 220 -16.84 22.67 -0.05
C LYS A 220 -18.26 22.17 -0.28
N TYR A 221 -18.58 20.99 0.21
CA TYR A 221 -19.94 20.44 0.16
C TYR A 221 -20.96 21.39 0.81
N ASN A 222 -20.64 21.99 1.94
CA ASN A 222 -21.51 22.90 2.67
C ASN A 222 -21.56 24.32 2.11
N SER A 223 -20.51 24.81 1.45
CA SER A 223 -20.44 26.18 0.89
C SER A 223 -21.35 26.38 -0.33
N GLN A 224 -21.65 25.32 -1.05
CA GLN A 224 -22.51 25.37 -2.25
C GLN A 224 -24.01 25.45 -1.93
N GLN A 225 -24.37 25.82 -0.69
CA GLN A 225 -25.75 25.83 -0.25
C GLN A 225 -26.34 27.22 -0.06
N ARG A 226 -27.37 27.54 -0.86
CA ARG A 226 -28.37 28.53 -0.49
C ARG A 226 -29.62 27.75 -0.06
N GLY A 227 -29.89 27.68 1.27
CA GLY A 227 -31.16 27.16 1.82
C GLY A 227 -31.33 25.65 1.97
N GLY A 228 -30.30 24.82 1.76
CA GLY A 228 -30.39 23.37 1.95
C GLY A 228 -29.71 22.85 3.23
N ARG A 229 -29.94 21.58 3.54
CA ARG A 229 -29.39 20.94 4.76
C ARG A 229 -27.88 20.78 4.66
N LYS A 230 -27.12 21.46 5.52
CA LYS A 230 -25.67 21.27 5.68
C LYS A 230 -25.39 20.01 6.48
N LEU A 231 -24.30 19.31 6.13
CA LEU A 231 -23.80 18.23 6.97
C LEU A 231 -23.08 18.82 8.20
N PRO A 232 -23.43 18.38 9.43
CA PRO A 232 -22.76 18.84 10.64
C PRO A 232 -21.32 18.33 10.70
N TYR A 233 -20.45 19.01 11.45
CA TYR A 233 -19.09 18.52 11.67
C TYR A 233 -19.09 17.32 12.64
N ARG A 234 -18.68 16.13 12.16
CA ARG A 234 -18.67 14.87 12.94
C ARG A 234 -17.33 14.16 12.97
N PHE A 235 -16.28 14.73 12.38
CA PHE A 235 -14.98 14.09 12.42
C PHE A 235 -14.42 14.09 13.85
N LYS A 236 -14.01 12.89 14.32
CA LYS A 236 -13.29 12.74 15.58
C LYS A 236 -11.83 13.13 15.39
N GLY A 237 -11.27 13.93 16.26
CA GLY A 237 -9.91 14.46 16.21
C GLY A 237 -8.81 13.39 16.39
#